data_a86d0530e3b48d9034922ef817ba12d2
#
_entry.id   a86d0530e3b48d9034922ef817ba12d2
#
_cell.length_a   1.000
_cell.length_b   1.000
_cell.length_c   1.000
_cell.angle_alpha   90.00
_cell.angle_beta   90.00
_cell.angle_gamma   90.00
#
_symmetry.space_group_name_H-M   'P 1'
#
loop_
_entity.id
_entity.type
_entity.pdbx_description
1 polymer ?
#
loop_
_entity_poly.entity_id
_entity_poly.type
_entity_poly.pdbx_seq_one_letter_code
_entity_poly.pdbx_strand_id
1 'polypeptide(L)'
;MSTRACLIELKKEKCNIGYIHYGLDYVEYLFKKFYDIQMDEEIEIKMQEAKEQWDNYQEVTDEEIIERLYQYDTEAVGMDAQIFIFVEDKGHYKDITIRYSL
;
A
#
# COMPACT_ATOMS: atom_id res chain seq x y z
N MET A 1 18.23 -4.65 -10.77
CA MET A 1 16.87 -4.24 -11.17
C MET A 1 16.16 -3.60 -10.00
N SER A 2 15.50 -2.53 -10.25
CA SER A 2 14.67 -1.89 -9.23
C SER A 2 13.35 -2.63 -9.11
N THR A 3 12.92 -2.91 -7.89
CA THR A 3 11.59 -3.46 -7.62
C THR A 3 10.64 -2.32 -7.33
N ARG A 4 9.58 -2.20 -8.10
CA ARG A 4 8.59 -1.14 -7.96
C ARG A 4 7.48 -1.59 -7.04
N ALA A 5 7.05 -0.70 -6.15
CA ALA A 5 5.97 -0.99 -5.23
C ALA A 5 4.93 0.13 -5.24
N CYS A 6 3.67 -0.25 -5.06
CA CYS A 6 2.56 0.68 -4.87
C CYS A 6 2.00 0.51 -3.47
N LEU A 7 1.82 1.62 -2.77
CA LEU A 7 1.10 1.66 -1.51
C LEU A 7 -0.31 2.18 -1.79
N ILE A 8 -1.31 1.42 -1.37
CA ILE A 8 -2.71 1.76 -1.57
C ILE A 8 -3.39 1.81 -0.20
N GLU A 9 -3.79 3.01 0.22
CA GLU A 9 -4.55 3.17 1.44
C GLU A 9 -6.04 3.18 1.10
N LEU A 10 -6.76 2.19 1.59
CA LEU A 10 -8.18 2.02 1.33
C LEU A 10 -9.01 2.80 2.35
N LYS A 11 -9.84 3.71 1.85
CA LYS A 11 -10.79 4.50 2.64
C LYS A 11 -12.14 4.47 1.94
N LYS A 12 -13.24 4.61 2.70
CA LYS A 12 -14.59 4.43 2.15
C LYS A 12 -14.95 5.37 1.01
N GLU A 13 -14.52 6.62 1.08
CA GLU A 13 -14.90 7.65 0.11
C GLU A 13 -13.75 8.10 -0.78
N LYS A 14 -12.54 7.69 -0.43
CA LYS A 14 -11.33 8.06 -1.17
C LYS A 14 -10.23 7.06 -0.87
N CYS A 15 -9.36 6.84 -1.83
CA CYS A 15 -8.16 6.01 -1.64
C CYS A 15 -6.94 6.85 -1.96
N ASN A 16 -5.82 6.54 -1.32
CA ASN A 16 -4.55 7.17 -1.65
C ASN A 16 -3.62 6.13 -2.28
N ILE A 17 -2.98 6.51 -3.36
CA ILE A 17 -2.07 5.64 -4.10
C ILE A 17 -0.72 6.32 -4.21
N GLY A 18 0.33 5.63 -3.79
CA GLY A 18 1.70 6.07 -3.92
C GLY A 18 2.54 5.03 -4.66
N TYR A 19 3.63 5.49 -5.25
CA TYR A 19 4.56 4.66 -5.99
C TYR A 19 5.96 4.86 -5.45
N ILE A 20 6.74 3.78 -5.33
CA ILE A 20 8.14 3.87 -4.96
C ILE A 20 8.97 2.94 -5.84
N HIS A 21 10.08 3.47 -6.36
CA HIS A 21 10.88 2.78 -7.37
C HIS A 21 11.75 1.66 -6.77
N TYR A 22 12.29 1.85 -5.59
CA TYR A 22 13.13 0.87 -4.89
C TYR A 22 12.43 0.42 -3.61
N GLY A 23 11.33 -0.34 -3.77
CA GLY A 23 10.46 -0.68 -2.66
C GLY A 23 10.74 -2.02 -1.98
N LEU A 24 11.68 -2.81 -2.49
CA LEU A 24 11.90 -4.18 -1.99
C LEU A 24 12.33 -4.21 -0.52
N ASP A 25 13.28 -3.38 -0.12
CA ASP A 25 13.76 -3.34 1.27
C ASP A 25 12.64 -2.94 2.23
N TYR A 26 11.82 -1.99 1.81
CA TYR A 26 10.68 -1.55 2.60
C TYR A 26 9.64 -2.66 2.76
N VAL A 27 9.36 -3.39 1.68
CA VAL A 27 8.44 -4.52 1.70
C VAL A 27 8.98 -5.64 2.58
N GLU A 28 10.25 -5.95 2.52
CA GLU A 28 10.88 -6.94 3.38
C GLU A 28 10.76 -6.55 4.86
N TYR A 29 10.95 -5.28 5.17
CA TYR A 29 10.74 -4.76 6.52
C TYR A 29 9.31 -5.00 6.98
N LEU A 30 8.32 -4.63 6.18
CA LEU A 30 6.93 -4.86 6.47
C LEU A 30 6.63 -6.35 6.66
N PHE A 31 7.16 -7.20 5.78
CA PHE A 31 6.94 -8.63 5.85
C PHE A 31 7.38 -9.23 7.18
N LYS A 32 8.55 -8.85 7.66
CA LYS A 32 9.03 -9.34 8.95
C LYS A 32 8.12 -8.94 10.10
N LYS A 33 7.53 -7.75 10.02
CA LYS A 33 6.66 -7.23 11.08
C LYS A 33 5.25 -7.81 10.98
N PHE A 34 4.74 -8.06 9.77
CA PHE A 34 3.37 -8.53 9.58
C PHE A 34 3.14 -9.99 9.83
N TYR A 35 4.17 -10.80 9.86
CA TYR A 35 4.00 -12.19 10.26
C TYR A 35 3.49 -12.35 11.70
N ASP A 36 3.64 -11.33 12.55
CA ASP A 36 3.14 -11.30 13.91
C ASP A 36 1.90 -10.41 14.14
N ILE A 37 1.31 -9.90 13.08
CA ILE A 37 -0.13 -9.59 12.93
C ILE A 37 -0.67 -8.28 13.46
N GLN A 38 0.00 -7.45 14.19
CA GLN A 38 -0.58 -6.14 14.52
C GLN A 38 0.30 -5.02 14.01
N MET A 39 -0.36 -4.05 13.35
CA MET A 39 0.34 -2.84 12.99
C MET A 39 0.66 -2.07 14.27
N ASP A 40 1.89 -2.16 14.71
CA ASP A 40 2.36 -1.42 15.87
C ASP A 40 2.74 0.01 15.48
N GLU A 41 3.01 0.83 16.50
CA GLU A 41 3.39 2.22 16.35
C GLU A 41 4.65 2.39 15.49
N GLU A 42 5.61 1.46 15.60
CA GLU A 42 6.84 1.49 14.83
C GLU A 42 6.56 1.37 13.33
N ILE A 43 5.65 0.47 12.95
CA ILE A 43 5.26 0.30 11.54
C ILE A 43 4.53 1.54 11.04
N GLU A 44 3.64 2.12 11.85
CA GLU A 44 2.94 3.35 11.48
C GLU A 44 3.91 4.50 11.21
N ILE A 45 4.92 4.65 12.06
CA ILE A 45 5.96 5.66 11.87
C ILE A 45 6.72 5.40 10.58
N LYS A 46 7.12 4.16 10.32
CA LYS A 46 7.83 3.78 9.10
C LYS A 46 6.99 4.01 7.85
N MET A 47 5.71 3.69 7.91
CA MET A 47 4.81 3.97 6.79
C MET A 47 4.65 5.47 6.56
N GLN A 48 4.55 6.25 7.63
CA GLN A 48 4.43 7.69 7.53
C GLN A 48 5.70 8.32 6.93
N GLU A 49 6.86 7.86 7.35
CA GLU A 49 8.15 8.28 6.78
C GLU A 49 8.23 7.91 5.29
N ALA A 50 7.78 6.71 4.94
CA ALA A 50 7.80 6.26 3.57
C ALA A 50 6.84 7.06 2.67
N LYS A 51 5.68 7.47 3.18
CA LYS A 51 4.72 8.27 2.41
C LYS A 51 5.34 9.55 1.85
N GLU A 52 6.25 10.16 2.60
CA GLU A 52 6.94 11.36 2.16
C GLU A 52 7.87 11.09 0.97
N GLN A 53 8.29 9.86 0.82
CA GLN A 53 9.19 9.41 -0.24
C GLN A 53 8.47 8.73 -1.41
N TRP A 54 7.16 8.42 -1.24
CA TRP A 54 6.39 7.77 -2.29
C TRP A 54 6.07 8.77 -3.40
N ASP A 55 6.58 8.49 -4.60
CA ASP A 55 6.32 9.33 -5.76
C ASP A 55 4.85 9.22 -6.18
N ASN A 56 4.33 10.31 -6.74
CA ASN A 56 2.96 10.35 -7.26
C ASN A 56 1.89 9.91 -6.25
N TYR A 57 2.14 10.15 -4.95
CA TYR A 57 1.16 9.86 -3.92
C TYR A 57 -0.04 10.78 -4.09
N GLN A 58 -1.15 10.21 -4.53
CA GLN A 58 -2.33 10.97 -4.92
C GLN A 58 -3.61 10.39 -4.33
N GLU A 59 -4.60 11.23 -4.15
CA GLU A 59 -5.93 10.85 -3.73
C GLU A 59 -6.78 10.44 -4.94
N VAL A 60 -7.46 9.30 -4.81
CA VAL A 60 -8.41 8.79 -5.80
C VAL A 60 -9.79 8.85 -5.19
N THR A 61 -10.71 9.55 -5.87
CA THR A 61 -12.09 9.75 -5.41
C THR A 61 -13.14 9.12 -6.34
N ASP A 62 -12.73 8.53 -7.45
CA ASP A 62 -13.64 7.85 -8.38
C ASP A 62 -14.19 6.58 -7.72
N GLU A 63 -15.51 6.53 -7.55
CA GLU A 63 -16.18 5.43 -6.86
C GLU A 63 -15.93 4.07 -7.51
N GLU A 64 -15.93 4.02 -8.84
CA GLU A 64 -15.69 2.79 -9.57
C GLU A 64 -14.27 2.27 -9.36
N ILE A 65 -13.30 3.16 -9.38
CA ILE A 65 -11.90 2.80 -9.10
C ILE A 65 -11.76 2.33 -7.65
N ILE A 66 -12.35 3.05 -6.69
CA ILE A 66 -12.31 2.69 -5.28
C ILE A 66 -12.90 1.30 -5.06
N GLU A 67 -14.03 0.99 -5.68
CA GLU A 67 -14.65 -0.33 -5.58
C GLU A 67 -13.72 -1.42 -6.10
N ARG A 68 -13.05 -1.19 -7.22
CA ARG A 68 -12.08 -2.13 -7.77
C ARG A 68 -10.85 -2.29 -6.85
N LEU A 69 -10.40 -1.20 -6.25
CA LEU A 69 -9.29 -1.28 -5.29
C LEU A 69 -9.64 -2.14 -4.07
N TYR A 70 -10.87 -2.06 -3.58
CA TYR A 70 -11.33 -2.93 -2.50
C TYR A 70 -11.41 -4.40 -2.91
N GLN A 71 -11.47 -4.69 -4.19
CA GLN A 71 -11.38 -6.05 -4.71
C GLN A 71 -9.92 -6.50 -4.91
N TYR A 72 -8.96 -5.68 -4.50
CA TYR A 72 -7.53 -5.88 -4.71
C TYR A 72 -7.18 -6.06 -6.19
N ASP A 73 -7.87 -5.33 -7.03
CA ASP A 73 -7.65 -5.32 -8.47
C ASP A 73 -6.48 -4.40 -8.80
N THR A 74 -5.32 -4.99 -9.05
CA THR A 74 -4.09 -4.24 -9.32
C THR A 74 -4.13 -3.47 -10.64
N GLU A 75 -5.01 -3.87 -11.57
CA GLU A 75 -5.18 -3.14 -12.83
C GLU A 75 -5.81 -1.76 -12.61
N ALA A 76 -6.59 -1.61 -11.53
CA ALA A 76 -7.21 -0.33 -11.20
C ALA A 76 -6.21 0.77 -10.88
N VAL A 77 -5.01 0.40 -10.46
CA VAL A 77 -3.95 1.36 -10.09
C VAL A 77 -3.36 2.06 -11.31
N GLY A 78 -3.34 1.39 -12.46
CA GLY A 78 -2.77 1.93 -13.68
C GLY A 78 -1.26 2.11 -13.64
N MET A 79 -0.57 1.46 -12.70
CA MET A 79 0.87 1.53 -12.53
C MET A 79 1.51 0.16 -12.75
N ASP A 80 2.68 0.18 -13.38
CA ASP A 80 3.47 -1.02 -13.60
C ASP A 80 4.36 -1.27 -12.38
N ALA A 81 3.85 -2.07 -11.45
CA ALA A 81 4.56 -2.41 -10.22
C ALA A 81 4.53 -3.91 -9.97
N GLN A 82 5.58 -4.41 -9.32
CA GLN A 82 5.69 -5.82 -8.96
C GLN A 82 5.07 -6.13 -7.60
N ILE A 83 4.97 -5.12 -6.75
CA ILE A 83 4.47 -5.27 -5.38
C ILE A 83 3.37 -4.26 -5.13
N PHE A 84 2.26 -4.75 -4.58
CA PHE A 84 1.13 -3.91 -4.21
C PHE A 84 0.84 -4.12 -2.72
N ILE A 85 0.82 -3.03 -1.97
CA ILE A 85 0.55 -3.03 -0.54
C ILE A 85 -0.78 -2.34 -0.31
N PHE A 86 -1.79 -3.12 0.07
CA PHE A 86 -3.11 -2.58 0.41
C PHE A 86 -3.23 -2.43 1.91
N VAL A 87 -3.58 -1.25 2.37
CA VAL A 87 -3.74 -0.94 3.79
C VAL A 87 -5.15 -0.43 4.04
N GLU A 88 -5.89 -1.10 4.90
CA GLU A 88 -7.23 -0.68 5.31
C GLU A 88 -7.29 -0.50 6.81
N ASP A 89 -7.75 0.66 7.28
CA ASP A 89 -7.92 0.96 8.70
C ASP A 89 -9.23 0.34 9.20
N LYS A 90 -9.13 -0.59 10.17
CA LYS A 90 -10.28 -1.26 10.79
C LYS A 90 -10.60 -0.71 12.18
N GLY A 91 -10.00 0.40 12.58
CA GLY A 91 -10.21 1.02 13.89
C GLY A 91 -9.20 0.57 14.94
N HIS A 92 -9.26 -0.66 15.38
CA HIS A 92 -8.33 -1.20 16.38
C HIS A 92 -7.04 -1.74 15.78
N TYR A 93 -7.03 -1.99 14.47
CA TYR A 93 -5.89 -2.52 13.74
C TYR A 93 -5.98 -2.06 12.29
N LYS A 94 -4.90 -2.22 11.58
CA LYS A 94 -4.89 -2.02 10.12
C LYS A 94 -4.74 -3.37 9.45
N ASP A 95 -5.60 -3.62 8.48
CA ASP A 95 -5.55 -4.83 7.67
C ASP A 95 -4.64 -4.56 6.48
N ILE A 96 -3.63 -5.40 6.29
CA ILE A 96 -2.64 -5.19 5.24
C ILE A 96 -2.56 -6.43 4.38
N THR A 97 -2.70 -6.22 3.07
CA THR A 97 -2.56 -7.26 2.08
C THR A 97 -1.43 -6.90 1.14
N ILE A 98 -0.50 -7.82 0.95
CA ILE A 98 0.62 -7.62 0.03
C ILE A 98 0.47 -8.61 -1.12
N ARG A 99 0.47 -8.11 -2.34
CA ARG A 99 0.37 -8.92 -3.55
C ARG A 99 1.62 -8.75 -4.39
N TYR A 100 2.12 -9.84 -4.91
CA TYR A 100 3.31 -9.88 -5.76
C TYR A 100 2.96 -10.27 -7.18
N SER A 101 3.67 -9.64 -8.11
CA SER A 101 3.69 -9.99 -9.51
C SER A 101 5.15 -10.11 -9.94
N LEU A 102 5.85 -11.07 -9.34
CA LEU A 102 7.26 -11.30 -9.66
C LEU A 102 7.43 -12.34 -10.75
#